data_d1e8aabbc6d3880d9b1cd3be9aedc614
#
_entry.id   d1e8aabbc6d3880d9b1cd3be9aedc614
#
_cell.length_a   1.000
_cell.length_b   1.000
_cell.length_c   1.000
_cell.angle_alpha   90.00
_cell.angle_beta   90.00
_cell.angle_gamma   90.00
#
_symmetry.space_group_name_H-M   'P 1'
#
loop_
_entity.id
_entity.type
_entity.pdbx_description
1 polymer ?
#
loop_
_entity_poly.entity_id
_entity_poly.type
_entity_poly.pdbx_seq_one_letter_code
_entity_poly.pdbx_strand_id
1 'polypeptide(L)'
;MPYSPLADLPADLIDRAARIRLACFDVDGTLTDGRLYYDRDGNESKAFNVLDGQGLVQLRRHGIDVALITARPSLAAQKRGQELGLLVQIGVKDKRAGVQALCDERGIGLEQVCFMGDDLPDLAPLRVVGLAVAPANAHPWTAEHVHWTTRARGGEGAARELCDVLLAAQGHVPSLLQEHGA
;
A
#
# COMPACT_ATOMS: atom_id res chain seq x y z
N MET A 1 7.84 -1.79 -26.36
CA MET A 1 8.66 -0.91 -25.49
C MET A 1 8.91 -1.63 -24.18
N PRO A 2 10.04 -1.45 -23.51
CA PRO A 2 10.24 -2.02 -22.18
C PRO A 2 9.17 -1.50 -21.22
N TYR A 3 8.80 -2.29 -20.22
CA TYR A 3 7.85 -1.90 -19.19
C TYR A 3 8.36 -0.68 -18.42
N SER A 4 7.52 0.34 -18.29
CA SER A 4 7.77 1.53 -17.48
C SER A 4 6.54 1.85 -16.66
N PRO A 5 6.62 1.74 -15.33
CA PRO A 5 5.48 2.04 -14.46
C PRO A 5 5.09 3.53 -14.46
N LEU A 6 5.95 4.42 -14.97
CA LEU A 6 5.72 5.87 -15.01
C LEU A 6 5.16 6.38 -16.33
N ALA A 7 5.07 5.55 -17.39
CA ALA A 7 4.85 6.01 -18.77
C ALA A 7 3.56 6.83 -18.96
N ASP A 8 2.49 6.47 -18.24
CA ASP A 8 1.15 7.09 -18.40
C ASP A 8 0.75 7.94 -17.18
N LEU A 9 1.69 8.23 -16.26
CA LEU A 9 1.39 8.97 -15.05
C LEU A 9 1.67 10.47 -15.24
N PRO A 10 0.82 11.35 -14.68
CA PRO A 10 1.06 12.79 -14.70
C PRO A 10 2.29 13.16 -13.85
N ALA A 11 2.98 14.24 -14.23
CA ALA A 11 4.24 14.66 -13.60
C ALA A 11 4.09 14.95 -12.09
N ASP A 12 2.99 15.56 -11.67
CA ASP A 12 2.71 15.84 -10.27
C ASP A 12 2.56 14.56 -9.42
N LEU A 13 2.03 13.49 -9.99
CA LEU A 13 1.95 12.18 -9.32
C LEU A 13 3.36 11.57 -9.15
N ILE A 14 4.21 11.67 -10.16
CA ILE A 14 5.60 11.20 -10.12
C ILE A 14 6.38 11.99 -9.06
N ASP A 15 6.20 13.30 -9.01
CA ASP A 15 6.83 14.17 -8.00
C ASP A 15 6.38 13.84 -6.57
N ARG A 16 5.11 13.46 -6.37
CA ARG A 16 4.61 12.96 -5.09
C ARG A 16 5.26 11.64 -4.73
N ALA A 17 5.27 10.68 -5.64
CA ALA A 17 5.86 9.35 -5.46
C ALA A 17 7.36 9.41 -5.11
N ALA A 18 8.10 10.34 -5.69
CA ALA A 18 9.53 10.54 -5.44
C ALA A 18 9.85 10.98 -4.00
N ARG A 19 8.88 11.56 -3.27
CA ARG A 19 9.09 12.05 -1.89
C ARG A 19 8.64 11.08 -0.81
N ILE A 20 8.05 9.94 -1.16
CA ILE A 20 7.47 9.00 -0.20
C ILE A 20 8.57 8.27 0.58
N ARG A 21 8.44 8.26 1.90
CA ARG A 21 9.30 7.56 2.84
C ARG A 21 8.58 6.46 3.61
N LEU A 22 7.24 6.54 3.68
CA LEU A 22 6.40 5.56 4.33
C LEU A 22 5.21 5.24 3.42
N ALA A 23 5.01 3.96 3.09
CA ALA A 23 3.86 3.47 2.35
C ALA A 23 2.95 2.66 3.28
N CYS A 24 1.74 3.14 3.51
CA CYS A 24 0.72 2.52 4.33
C CYS A 24 -0.35 1.86 3.45
N PHE A 25 -0.77 0.66 3.81
CA PHE A 25 -1.77 -0.10 3.09
C PHE A 25 -2.89 -0.55 4.03
N ASP A 26 -4.14 -0.35 3.61
CA ASP A 26 -5.22 -1.15 4.16
C ASP A 26 -5.06 -2.62 3.75
N VAL A 27 -5.83 -3.52 4.34
CA VAL A 27 -5.72 -4.95 4.09
C VAL A 27 -6.91 -5.48 3.29
N ASP A 28 -8.12 -5.32 3.80
CA ASP A 28 -9.32 -5.94 3.21
C ASP A 28 -9.84 -5.13 2.03
N GLY A 29 -9.75 -5.67 0.82
CA GLY A 29 -10.08 -4.96 -0.43
C GLY A 29 -8.90 -4.25 -1.08
N THR A 30 -7.79 -4.09 -0.37
CA THR A 30 -6.54 -3.48 -0.85
C THR A 30 -5.45 -4.53 -1.11
N LEU A 31 -5.03 -5.27 -0.08
CA LEU A 31 -4.07 -6.38 -0.20
C LEU A 31 -4.75 -7.74 -0.40
N THR A 32 -6.05 -7.79 -0.25
CA THR A 32 -6.92 -8.95 -0.54
C THR A 32 -8.01 -8.54 -1.52
N ASP A 33 -8.77 -9.51 -1.98
CA ASP A 33 -9.94 -9.28 -2.86
C ASP A 33 -11.17 -8.70 -2.15
N GLY A 34 -11.07 -8.43 -0.83
CA GLY A 34 -12.15 -7.91 0.01
C GLY A 34 -13.17 -8.96 0.46
N ARG A 35 -13.02 -10.22 0.07
CA ARG A 35 -13.89 -11.30 0.50
C ARG A 35 -13.52 -11.81 1.88
N LEU A 36 -14.54 -12.22 2.65
CA LEU A 36 -14.38 -12.85 3.95
C LEU A 36 -14.56 -14.36 3.81
N TYR A 37 -13.52 -15.12 4.17
CA TYR A 37 -13.54 -16.57 4.16
C TYR A 37 -13.60 -17.07 5.60
N TYR A 38 -14.68 -17.77 5.94
CA TYR A 38 -14.85 -18.38 7.27
C TYR A 38 -14.92 -19.90 7.14
N ASP A 39 -14.23 -20.59 8.05
CA ASP A 39 -14.43 -22.02 8.23
C ASP A 39 -15.69 -22.28 9.10
N ARG A 40 -16.04 -23.57 9.28
CA ARG A 40 -17.20 -23.99 10.09
C ARG A 40 -17.12 -23.56 11.57
N ASP A 41 -15.93 -23.28 12.06
CA ASP A 41 -15.68 -22.89 13.45
C ASP A 41 -15.60 -21.36 13.60
N GLY A 42 -15.80 -20.60 12.49
CA GLY A 42 -15.80 -19.14 12.45
C GLY A 42 -14.40 -18.53 12.36
N ASN A 43 -13.35 -19.31 12.10
CA ASN A 43 -12.02 -18.76 11.90
C ASN A 43 -11.91 -18.09 10.52
N GLU A 44 -11.36 -16.88 10.49
CA GLU A 44 -11.16 -16.12 9.27
C GLU A 44 -9.86 -16.53 8.56
N SER A 45 -9.95 -16.73 7.24
CA SER A 45 -8.80 -16.89 6.35
C SER A 45 -8.73 -15.72 5.37
N LYS A 46 -7.50 -15.36 4.95
CA LYS A 46 -7.26 -14.34 3.92
C LYS A 46 -6.31 -14.88 2.85
N ALA A 47 -6.61 -14.54 1.59
CA ALA A 47 -5.72 -14.80 0.47
C ALA A 47 -4.93 -13.52 0.14
N PHE A 48 -3.60 -13.61 0.15
CA PHE A 48 -2.69 -12.53 -0.22
C PHE A 48 -1.99 -12.87 -1.54
N ASN A 49 -1.78 -11.86 -2.37
CA ASN A 49 -1.05 -11.99 -3.62
C ASN A 49 0.47 -11.99 -3.36
N VAL A 50 1.19 -12.93 -3.98
CA VAL A 50 2.65 -13.02 -3.83
C VAL A 50 3.39 -11.88 -4.53
N LEU A 51 2.84 -11.34 -5.64
CA LEU A 51 3.44 -10.20 -6.34
C LEU A 51 3.33 -8.92 -5.52
N ASP A 52 2.17 -8.69 -4.86
CA ASP A 52 2.00 -7.59 -3.91
C ASP A 52 3.02 -7.70 -2.77
N GLY A 53 3.13 -8.89 -2.16
CA GLY A 53 4.10 -9.13 -1.09
C GLY A 53 5.55 -8.87 -1.52
N GLN A 54 5.93 -9.27 -2.72
CA GLN A 54 7.26 -9.00 -3.27
C GLN A 54 7.49 -7.50 -3.45
N GLY A 55 6.49 -6.75 -3.96
CA GLY A 55 6.57 -5.29 -4.08
C GLY A 55 6.82 -4.60 -2.74
N LEU A 56 6.05 -4.97 -1.70
CA LEU A 56 6.20 -4.43 -0.35
C LEU A 56 7.61 -4.69 0.24
N VAL A 57 8.16 -5.89 0.03
CA VAL A 57 9.53 -6.22 0.45
C VAL A 57 10.55 -5.37 -0.29
N GLN A 58 10.36 -5.12 -1.59
CA GLN A 58 11.29 -4.28 -2.36
C GLN A 58 11.26 -2.82 -1.91
N LEU A 59 10.08 -2.24 -1.60
CA LEU A 59 10.01 -0.90 -1.01
C LEU A 59 10.89 -0.81 0.24
N ARG A 60 10.71 -1.75 1.17
CA ARG A 60 11.47 -1.76 2.43
C ARG A 60 12.97 -1.90 2.21
N ARG A 61 13.41 -2.75 1.27
CA ARG A 61 14.83 -2.94 0.93
C ARG A 61 15.47 -1.68 0.36
N HIS A 62 14.67 -0.84 -0.30
CA HIS A 62 15.13 0.42 -0.90
C HIS A 62 14.85 1.65 -0.02
N GLY A 63 14.61 1.45 1.29
CA GLY A 63 14.54 2.54 2.26
C GLY A 63 13.19 3.23 2.37
N ILE A 64 12.12 2.65 1.80
CA ILE A 64 10.74 3.10 1.99
C ILE A 64 10.09 2.18 3.03
N ASP A 65 9.76 2.72 4.20
CA ASP A 65 9.05 1.97 5.23
C ASP A 65 7.67 1.54 4.74
N VAL A 66 7.22 0.37 5.22
CA VAL A 66 5.91 -0.18 4.84
C VAL A 66 5.11 -0.55 6.06
N ALA A 67 3.84 -0.12 6.12
CA ALA A 67 2.92 -0.44 7.19
C ALA A 67 1.59 -1.01 6.67
N LEU A 68 1.09 -2.04 7.33
CA LEU A 68 -0.27 -2.54 7.19
C LEU A 68 -1.13 -1.94 8.28
N ILE A 69 -2.25 -1.30 7.93
CA ILE A 69 -3.15 -0.64 8.88
C ILE A 69 -4.58 -1.09 8.62
N THR A 70 -5.12 -1.94 9.47
CA THR A 70 -6.49 -2.47 9.33
C THR A 70 -7.33 -2.23 10.57
N ALA A 71 -8.61 -1.91 10.36
CA ALA A 71 -9.59 -1.79 11.45
C ALA A 71 -10.00 -3.14 12.04
N ARG A 72 -9.75 -4.24 11.34
CA ARG A 72 -10.10 -5.60 11.77
C ARG A 72 -8.98 -6.22 12.63
N PRO A 73 -9.32 -6.94 13.71
CA PRO A 73 -8.35 -7.67 14.51
C PRO A 73 -7.96 -8.99 13.81
N SER A 74 -7.22 -8.92 12.70
CA SER A 74 -6.89 -10.05 11.84
C SER A 74 -5.53 -10.64 12.15
N LEU A 75 -5.49 -11.86 12.70
CA LEU A 75 -4.25 -12.62 12.89
C LEU A 75 -3.58 -12.98 11.55
N ALA A 76 -4.35 -13.20 10.49
CA ALA A 76 -3.82 -13.47 9.16
C ALA A 76 -3.02 -12.27 8.62
N ALA A 77 -3.55 -11.05 8.77
CA ALA A 77 -2.85 -9.82 8.41
C ALA A 77 -1.58 -9.62 9.25
N GLN A 78 -1.65 -9.89 10.55
CA GLN A 78 -0.50 -9.80 11.45
C GLN A 78 0.61 -10.78 11.04
N LYS A 79 0.27 -12.05 10.78
CA LYS A 79 1.24 -13.06 10.31
C LYS A 79 1.85 -12.68 8.97
N ARG A 80 1.02 -12.21 8.02
CA ARG A 80 1.53 -11.80 6.71
C ARG A 80 2.50 -10.63 6.80
N GLY A 81 2.19 -9.61 7.58
CA GLY A 81 3.10 -8.50 7.80
C GLY A 81 4.41 -8.91 8.48
N GLN A 82 4.36 -9.79 9.49
CA GLN A 82 5.54 -10.34 10.15
C GLN A 82 6.43 -11.13 9.18
N GLU A 83 5.84 -11.99 8.35
CA GLU A 83 6.55 -12.76 7.32
C GLU A 83 7.33 -11.84 6.36
N LEU A 84 6.72 -10.74 5.95
CA LEU A 84 7.31 -9.75 5.04
C LEU A 84 8.23 -8.74 5.76
N GLY A 85 8.28 -8.77 7.10
CA GLY A 85 9.06 -7.86 7.92
C GLY A 85 8.51 -6.43 7.92
N LEU A 86 7.19 -6.27 7.84
CA LEU A 86 6.50 -4.99 7.77
C LEU A 86 6.02 -4.53 9.15
N LEU A 87 5.72 -3.25 9.27
CA LEU A 87 4.98 -2.70 10.40
C LEU A 87 3.51 -3.12 10.28
N VAL A 88 2.90 -3.50 11.40
CA VAL A 88 1.51 -3.95 11.38
C VAL A 88 0.72 -3.33 12.53
N GLN A 89 -0.37 -2.67 12.19
CA GLN A 89 -1.36 -2.16 13.13
C GLN A 89 -2.72 -2.81 12.82
N ILE A 90 -3.19 -3.67 13.70
CA ILE A 90 -4.51 -4.32 13.60
C ILE A 90 -5.49 -3.72 14.60
N GLY A 91 -6.80 -3.76 14.31
CA GLY A 91 -7.84 -3.22 15.18
C GLY A 91 -7.87 -1.69 15.26
N VAL A 92 -7.24 -0.99 14.33
CA VAL A 92 -7.12 0.47 14.30
C VAL A 92 -8.35 1.09 13.67
N LYS A 93 -9.26 1.62 14.48
CA LYS A 93 -10.48 2.30 14.02
C LYS A 93 -10.18 3.69 13.44
N ASP A 94 -9.26 4.45 14.06
CA ASP A 94 -8.79 5.73 13.56
C ASP A 94 -7.48 5.55 12.79
N LYS A 95 -7.59 5.23 11.50
CA LYS A 95 -6.43 5.00 10.63
C LYS A 95 -5.58 6.27 10.45
N ARG A 96 -6.19 7.47 10.51
CA ARG A 96 -5.43 8.73 10.44
C ARG A 96 -4.52 8.89 11.65
N ALA A 97 -5.03 8.65 12.85
CA ALA A 97 -4.21 8.66 14.06
C ALA A 97 -3.11 7.59 14.02
N GLY A 98 -3.41 6.39 13.48
CA GLY A 98 -2.41 5.35 13.26
C GLY A 98 -1.28 5.77 12.33
N VAL A 99 -1.59 6.43 11.22
CA VAL A 99 -0.58 6.99 10.30
C VAL A 99 0.22 8.10 10.98
N GLN A 100 -0.45 9.02 11.70
CA GLN A 100 0.23 10.11 12.41
C GLN A 100 1.25 9.58 13.43
N ALA A 101 0.89 8.58 14.21
CA ALA A 101 1.81 7.96 15.18
C ALA A 101 3.07 7.39 14.49
N LEU A 102 2.91 6.75 13.32
CA LEU A 102 4.05 6.27 12.53
C LEU A 102 4.92 7.42 11.99
N CYS A 103 4.31 8.55 11.62
CA CYS A 103 5.05 9.74 11.21
C CYS A 103 5.87 10.32 12.36
N ASP A 104 5.27 10.45 13.54
CA ASP A 104 5.90 11.00 14.74
C ASP A 104 7.12 10.15 15.16
N GLU A 105 6.98 8.82 15.17
CA GLU A 105 8.07 7.89 15.46
C GLU A 105 9.26 8.02 14.50
N ARG A 106 9.01 8.41 13.24
CA ARG A 106 10.01 8.47 12.16
C ARG A 106 10.53 9.86 11.88
N GLY A 107 9.95 10.88 12.49
CA GLY A 107 10.28 12.28 12.22
C GLY A 107 10.04 12.66 10.76
N ILE A 108 8.92 12.20 10.17
CA ILE A 108 8.49 12.53 8.81
C ILE A 108 7.14 13.24 8.82
N GLY A 109 6.87 14.05 7.79
CA GLY A 109 5.57 14.69 7.60
C GLY A 109 4.60 13.81 6.80
N LEU A 110 3.30 14.10 6.91
CA LEU A 110 2.25 13.42 6.14
C LEU A 110 2.44 13.55 4.63
N GLU A 111 3.12 14.59 4.15
CA GLU A 111 3.46 14.80 2.74
C GLU A 111 4.48 13.77 2.20
N GLN A 112 5.17 13.04 3.10
CA GLN A 112 6.11 11.96 2.78
C GLN A 112 5.47 10.57 2.94
N VAL A 113 4.15 10.52 3.16
CA VAL A 113 3.39 9.28 3.31
C VAL A 113 2.57 9.00 2.06
N CYS A 114 2.59 7.74 1.60
CA CYS A 114 1.60 7.18 0.71
C CYS A 114 0.60 6.34 1.53
N PHE A 115 -0.69 6.46 1.23
CA PHE A 115 -1.72 5.58 1.77
C PHE A 115 -2.54 4.97 0.62
N MET A 116 -2.69 3.64 0.64
CA MET A 116 -3.56 2.91 -0.28
C MET A 116 -4.71 2.27 0.49
N GLY A 117 -5.94 2.57 0.06
CA GLY A 117 -7.16 2.05 0.68
C GLY A 117 -8.32 2.04 -0.30
N ASP A 118 -9.37 1.27 0.00
CA ASP A 118 -10.46 1.00 -0.94
C ASP A 118 -11.84 1.46 -0.49
N ASP A 119 -12.05 1.78 0.81
CA ASP A 119 -13.39 2.07 1.30
C ASP A 119 -13.41 3.26 2.29
N LEU A 120 -14.60 3.62 2.75
CA LEU A 120 -14.90 4.78 3.60
C LEU A 120 -14.00 4.92 4.85
N PRO A 121 -13.60 3.84 5.55
CA PRO A 121 -12.69 3.95 6.69
C PRO A 121 -11.30 4.51 6.33
N ASP A 122 -10.94 4.51 5.05
CA ASP A 122 -9.66 5.00 4.53
C ASP A 122 -9.68 6.48 4.18
N LEU A 123 -10.86 7.10 4.07
CA LEU A 123 -10.97 8.51 3.66
C LEU A 123 -10.20 9.46 4.58
N ALA A 124 -10.16 9.19 5.88
CA ALA A 124 -9.50 10.07 6.83
C ALA A 124 -7.97 10.18 6.58
N PRO A 125 -7.21 9.08 6.43
CA PRO A 125 -5.81 9.17 6.02
C PRO A 125 -5.63 9.62 4.56
N LEU A 126 -6.44 9.14 3.60
CA LEU A 126 -6.32 9.49 2.19
C LEU A 126 -6.36 11.01 1.94
N ARG A 127 -7.15 11.76 2.71
CA ARG A 127 -7.30 13.22 2.57
C ARG A 127 -6.11 14.04 3.06
N VAL A 128 -5.16 13.45 3.78
CA VAL A 128 -4.08 14.20 4.45
C VAL A 128 -2.67 13.77 4.04
N VAL A 129 -2.53 12.62 3.39
CA VAL A 129 -1.22 12.10 2.97
C VAL A 129 -0.73 12.73 1.66
N GLY A 130 0.58 12.70 1.45
CA GLY A 130 1.23 13.23 0.24
C GLY A 130 0.83 12.51 -1.04
N LEU A 131 0.60 11.18 -0.96
CA LEU A 131 0.14 10.37 -2.08
C LEU A 131 -0.99 9.43 -1.64
N ALA A 132 -2.22 9.76 -2.04
CA ALA A 132 -3.41 8.95 -1.81
C ALA A 132 -3.68 8.07 -3.03
N VAL A 133 -3.87 6.76 -2.83
CA VAL A 133 -4.07 5.78 -3.90
C VAL A 133 -5.23 4.84 -3.58
N ALA A 134 -5.96 4.41 -4.59
CA ALA A 134 -7.00 3.41 -4.47
C ALA A 134 -6.81 2.27 -5.48
N PRO A 135 -7.17 1.01 -5.17
CA PRO A 135 -7.23 -0.06 -6.15
C PRO A 135 -8.40 0.14 -7.12
N ALA A 136 -8.34 -0.49 -8.31
CA ALA A 136 -9.38 -0.36 -9.35
C ALA A 136 -10.79 -0.77 -8.89
N ASN A 137 -10.92 -1.57 -7.85
CA ASN A 137 -12.19 -2.00 -7.27
C ASN A 137 -12.64 -1.19 -6.06
N ALA A 138 -11.96 -0.09 -5.73
CA ALA A 138 -12.33 0.75 -4.61
C ALA A 138 -13.77 1.28 -4.74
N HIS A 139 -14.40 1.55 -3.59
CA HIS A 139 -15.70 2.19 -3.58
C HIS A 139 -15.64 3.55 -4.29
N PRO A 140 -16.62 3.91 -5.15
CA PRO A 140 -16.58 5.16 -5.94
C PRO A 140 -16.30 6.40 -5.09
N TRP A 141 -16.92 6.53 -3.93
CA TRP A 141 -16.66 7.66 -3.03
C TRP A 141 -15.22 7.72 -2.52
N THR A 142 -14.54 6.60 -2.39
CA THR A 142 -13.12 6.58 -2.01
C THR A 142 -12.26 6.97 -3.19
N ALA A 143 -12.56 6.44 -4.38
CA ALA A 143 -11.84 6.75 -5.61
C ALA A 143 -11.90 8.24 -6.00
N GLU A 144 -12.98 8.96 -5.65
CA GLU A 144 -13.10 10.41 -5.85
C GLU A 144 -12.16 11.25 -4.97
N HIS A 145 -11.53 10.66 -3.96
CA HIS A 145 -10.70 11.36 -2.97
C HIS A 145 -9.22 10.97 -2.99
N VAL A 146 -8.77 10.31 -4.06
CA VAL A 146 -7.37 9.90 -4.23
C VAL A 146 -6.69 10.67 -5.37
N HIS A 147 -5.36 10.67 -5.35
CA HIS A 147 -4.56 11.24 -6.44
C HIS A 147 -4.47 10.28 -7.63
N TRP A 148 -4.58 8.98 -7.36
CA TRP A 148 -4.44 7.95 -8.39
C TRP A 148 -5.20 6.68 -8.03
N THR A 149 -5.80 6.05 -9.06
CA THR A 149 -6.41 4.73 -8.98
C THR A 149 -5.59 3.76 -9.84
N THR A 150 -5.18 2.62 -9.29
CA THR A 150 -4.43 1.59 -10.01
C THR A 150 -5.29 0.93 -11.09
N ARG A 151 -4.65 0.30 -12.09
CA ARG A 151 -5.35 -0.54 -13.08
C ARG A 151 -5.71 -1.90 -12.50
N ALA A 152 -4.83 -2.44 -11.64
CA ALA A 152 -5.05 -3.69 -10.96
C ALA A 152 -6.03 -3.54 -9.78
N ARG A 153 -6.72 -4.63 -9.44
CA ARG A 153 -7.64 -4.70 -8.30
C ARG A 153 -6.89 -5.06 -7.03
N GLY A 154 -7.48 -4.75 -5.88
CA GLY A 154 -6.99 -5.20 -4.58
C GLY A 154 -6.87 -6.72 -4.53
N GLY A 155 -5.75 -7.20 -3.98
CA GLY A 155 -5.40 -8.63 -3.95
C GLY A 155 -5.01 -9.22 -5.31
N GLU A 156 -4.99 -8.44 -6.37
CA GLU A 156 -4.70 -8.88 -7.75
C GLU A 156 -3.53 -8.08 -8.37
N GLY A 157 -2.64 -7.50 -7.55
CA GLY A 157 -1.47 -6.77 -8.00
C GLY A 157 -1.57 -5.25 -7.88
N ALA A 158 -2.62 -4.70 -7.26
CA ALA A 158 -2.77 -3.24 -7.08
C ALA A 158 -1.64 -2.65 -6.21
N ALA A 159 -1.31 -3.31 -5.10
CA ALA A 159 -0.21 -2.88 -4.26
C ALA A 159 1.14 -3.03 -4.97
N ARG A 160 1.32 -4.07 -5.80
CA ARG A 160 2.51 -4.23 -6.64
C ARG A 160 2.65 -3.08 -7.64
N GLU A 161 1.58 -2.69 -8.31
CA GLU A 161 1.58 -1.57 -9.26
C GLU A 161 2.03 -0.26 -8.57
N LEU A 162 1.52 0.03 -7.36
CA LEU A 162 1.97 1.17 -6.56
C LEU A 162 3.45 1.05 -6.17
N CYS A 163 3.89 -0.12 -5.72
CA CYS A 163 5.30 -0.35 -5.36
C CYS A 163 6.23 -0.07 -6.54
N ASP A 164 5.88 -0.54 -7.74
CA ASP A 164 6.66 -0.32 -8.95
C ASP A 164 6.76 1.18 -9.29
N VAL A 165 5.67 1.94 -9.11
CA VAL A 165 5.66 3.40 -9.29
C VAL A 165 6.58 4.11 -8.30
N LEU A 166 6.50 3.77 -7.00
CA LEU A 166 7.34 4.37 -5.97
C LEU A 166 8.84 4.09 -6.21
N LEU A 167 9.18 2.83 -6.52
CA LEU A 167 10.56 2.43 -6.83
C LEU A 167 11.09 3.13 -8.09
N ALA A 168 10.28 3.25 -9.13
CA ALA A 168 10.68 3.92 -10.36
C ALA A 168 10.84 5.42 -10.19
N ALA A 169 9.90 6.09 -9.50
CA ALA A 169 9.96 7.52 -9.22
C ALA A 169 11.20 7.92 -8.39
N GLN A 170 11.71 6.99 -7.57
CA GLN A 170 12.91 7.19 -6.75
C GLN A 170 14.19 6.63 -7.39
N GLY A 171 14.11 6.16 -8.66
CA GLY A 171 15.28 5.72 -9.42
C GLY A 171 15.85 4.36 -9.02
N HIS A 172 15.09 3.52 -8.31
CA HIS A 172 15.57 2.24 -7.80
C HIS A 172 15.49 1.08 -8.81
N VAL A 173 14.80 1.26 -9.96
CA VAL A 173 14.60 0.19 -10.96
C VAL A 173 15.91 -0.40 -11.48
N PRO A 174 16.96 0.39 -11.84
CA PRO A 174 18.21 -0.19 -12.34
C PRO A 174 18.89 -1.12 -11.33
N SER A 175 19.01 -0.71 -10.06
CA SER A 175 19.60 -1.54 -9.00
C SER A 175 18.77 -2.80 -8.74
N LEU A 176 17.44 -2.66 -8.70
CA LEU A 176 16.51 -3.77 -8.51
C LEU A 176 16.66 -4.83 -9.62
N LEU A 177 16.73 -4.42 -10.88
CA LEU A 177 16.91 -5.36 -12.00
C LEU A 177 18.28 -6.03 -11.96
N GLN A 178 19.33 -5.28 -11.64
CA GLN A 178 20.69 -5.81 -11.49
C GLN A 178 20.77 -6.87 -10.37
N GLU A 179 20.13 -6.65 -9.22
CA GLU A 179 20.05 -7.62 -8.12
C GLU A 179 19.41 -8.94 -8.55
N HIS A 180 18.52 -8.92 -9.56
CA HIS A 180 17.83 -10.08 -10.11
C HIS A 180 18.39 -10.58 -11.43
N GLY A 181 19.57 -10.10 -11.85
CA GLY A 181 20.33 -10.61 -12.99
C GLY A 181 19.87 -10.09 -14.35
N ALA A 182 19.21 -8.94 -14.40
CA ALA A 182 18.76 -8.30 -15.65
C ALA A 182 19.49 -6.99 -15.93
#